data_92bd87cf5dc36b233f36ddb316d438e5
#
_entry.id   92bd87cf5dc36b233f36ddb316d438e5
#
_cell.length_a   1.000
_cell.length_b   1.000
_cell.length_c   1.000
_cell.angle_alpha   90.00
_cell.angle_beta   90.00
_cell.angle_gamma   90.00
#
_symmetry.space_group_name_H-M   'P 1'
#
loop_
_entity.id
_entity.type
_entity.pdbx_description
1 polymer ?
#
loop_
_entity_poly.entity_id
_entity_poly.type
_entity_poly.pdbx_seq_one_letter_code
_entity_poly.pdbx_strand_id
1 'polypeptide(L)'
;MLSLAGMRNSFFDQSLEAGAIRRRVRELSTGKVGFYSVGLYPASLAYNCAMQNAKGRLLLAPRPGRDLLGAFPQETIATMDDEHVETVLNMGGQRIGGELVANTLSDLIQRCELVVLSANSNHIEEDLQEACRLRKELHREQVVLACLAGSFSHDPISNSAYVLCEQQPELAFFSGFHRHGALRNPFDSFTANFCHPNALTAMLGAQLMDQLSPNIQVSAGVHNVEGQFIKAAKNMASVFAGFGYGFHQDNPGVLPTLLTLLLNQCLDQAATVSMARPDRQRLYHR
;
A
#
# COMPACT_ATOMS: atom_id res chain seq x y z
N MET A 1 -26.69 1.94 -2.58
CA MET A 1 -26.10 2.59 -3.78
C MET A 1 -26.22 4.09 -3.57
N LEU A 2 -25.18 4.76 -3.08
CA LEU A 2 -25.11 6.22 -3.05
C LEU A 2 -24.83 6.71 -4.46
N SER A 3 -25.69 7.58 -5.00
CA SER A 3 -25.53 8.08 -6.36
C SER A 3 -24.26 8.92 -6.49
N LEU A 4 -23.56 8.77 -7.59
CA LEU A 4 -22.40 9.62 -7.98
C LEU A 4 -22.68 11.13 -7.91
N ALA A 5 -23.95 11.55 -7.98
CA ALA A 5 -24.39 12.93 -7.84
C ALA A 5 -24.29 13.43 -6.39
N GLY A 6 -24.57 12.59 -5.39
CA GLY A 6 -24.41 12.98 -3.97
C GLY A 6 -22.96 13.13 -3.54
N MET A 7 -22.07 12.36 -4.12
CA MET A 7 -20.63 12.52 -3.91
C MET A 7 -20.07 13.82 -4.49
N ARG A 8 -20.55 14.27 -5.66
CA ARG A 8 -20.08 15.51 -6.28
C ARG A 8 -20.31 16.75 -5.41
N ASN A 9 -21.43 16.85 -4.73
CA ASN A 9 -21.77 18.07 -3.98
C ASN A 9 -21.01 18.20 -2.65
N SER A 10 -20.67 17.11 -1.98
CA SER A 10 -19.85 17.16 -0.75
C SER A 10 -18.36 17.43 -1.02
N PHE A 11 -17.89 17.19 -2.24
CA PHE A 11 -16.49 17.40 -2.66
C PHE A 11 -16.15 18.86 -3.00
N PHE A 12 -17.12 19.64 -3.43
CA PHE A 12 -16.91 21.00 -3.93
C PHE A 12 -17.10 22.09 -2.88
N ASP A 13 -17.58 21.75 -1.70
CA ASP A 13 -17.89 22.73 -0.65
C ASP A 13 -16.71 23.07 0.28
N GLN A 14 -15.56 22.45 0.07
CA GLN A 14 -14.31 22.89 0.69
C GLN A 14 -13.55 23.74 -0.32
N SER A 15 -13.44 25.01 -0.01
CA SER A 15 -12.83 26.14 -0.70
C SER A 15 -11.36 25.97 -1.16
N LEU A 16 -11.06 24.88 -1.87
CA LEU A 16 -9.82 24.77 -2.62
C LEU A 16 -10.02 25.49 -3.94
N GLU A 17 -9.23 26.56 -4.17
CA GLU A 17 -9.18 27.21 -5.47
C GLU A 17 -9.03 26.16 -6.59
N ALA A 18 -9.83 26.23 -7.62
CA ALA A 18 -9.81 25.29 -8.75
C ALA A 18 -8.38 25.09 -9.32
N GLY A 19 -7.52 26.10 -9.18
CA GLY A 19 -6.11 26.05 -9.55
C GLY A 19 -5.28 25.09 -8.67
N ALA A 20 -5.55 25.04 -7.37
CA ALA A 20 -4.84 24.13 -6.45
C ALA A 20 -5.22 22.66 -6.71
N ILE A 21 -6.51 22.40 -6.97
CA ILE A 21 -7.00 21.07 -7.35
C ILE A 21 -6.34 20.62 -8.67
N ARG A 22 -6.34 21.47 -9.71
CA ARG A 22 -5.71 21.14 -11.00
C ARG A 22 -4.21 20.87 -10.87
N ARG A 23 -3.50 21.65 -10.06
CA ARG A 23 -2.09 21.42 -9.77
C ARG A 23 -1.88 20.08 -9.10
N ARG A 24 -2.66 19.78 -8.06
CA ARG A 24 -2.57 18.51 -7.33
C ARG A 24 -2.87 17.31 -8.21
N VAL A 25 -3.90 17.39 -9.07
CA VAL A 25 -4.21 16.35 -10.07
C VAL A 25 -3.02 16.14 -11.01
N ARG A 26 -2.40 17.20 -11.50
CA ARG A 26 -1.23 17.10 -12.38
C ARG A 26 -0.05 16.45 -11.65
N GLU A 27 0.29 16.91 -10.45
CA GLU A 27 1.41 16.39 -9.66
C GLU A 27 1.27 14.89 -9.45
N LEU A 28 0.11 14.43 -8.97
CA LEU A 28 -0.11 13.01 -8.70
C LEU A 28 -0.28 12.17 -9.98
N SER A 29 -0.88 12.70 -11.05
CA SER A 29 -1.07 11.94 -12.30
C SER A 29 0.22 11.74 -13.11
N THR A 30 1.25 12.58 -12.90
CA THR A 30 2.55 12.48 -13.59
C THR A 30 3.68 12.10 -12.64
N GLY A 31 3.39 11.94 -11.37
CA GLY A 31 4.35 11.71 -10.30
C GLY A 31 4.97 10.32 -10.31
N LYS A 32 5.88 10.13 -9.36
CA LYS A 32 6.56 8.86 -9.10
C LYS A 32 6.03 8.22 -7.83
N VAL A 33 6.08 6.89 -7.80
CA VAL A 33 5.80 6.08 -6.63
C VAL A 33 7.10 5.51 -6.09
N GLY A 34 7.34 5.67 -4.80
CA GLY A 34 8.47 5.07 -4.11
C GLY A 34 8.02 3.91 -3.22
N PHE A 35 8.77 2.81 -3.21
CA PHE A 35 8.61 1.76 -2.21
C PHE A 35 9.84 1.70 -1.32
N TYR A 36 9.64 1.91 -0.03
CA TYR A 36 10.69 1.77 0.98
C TYR A 36 10.62 0.42 1.68
N SER A 37 11.80 -0.14 2.01
CA SER A 37 11.93 -1.48 2.60
C SER A 37 11.52 -2.58 1.61
N VAL A 38 12.30 -2.71 0.54
CA VAL A 38 12.00 -3.64 -0.56
C VAL A 38 11.99 -5.09 -0.06
N GLY A 39 10.80 -5.68 -0.08
CA GLY A 39 10.56 -7.10 0.18
C GLY A 39 9.95 -7.76 -1.07
N LEU A 40 9.41 -8.97 -0.91
CA LEU A 40 8.88 -9.78 -2.04
C LEU A 40 7.82 -9.05 -2.87
N TYR A 41 6.94 -8.24 -2.23
CA TYR A 41 5.89 -7.54 -2.98
C TYR A 41 6.43 -6.43 -3.87
N PRO A 42 7.20 -5.44 -3.35
CA PRO A 42 7.82 -4.42 -4.20
C PRO A 42 8.77 -4.99 -5.24
N ALA A 43 9.52 -6.05 -4.91
CA ALA A 43 10.40 -6.73 -5.85
C ALA A 43 9.61 -7.36 -7.02
N SER A 44 8.53 -8.07 -6.72
CA SER A 44 7.66 -8.66 -7.74
C SER A 44 6.97 -7.59 -8.60
N LEU A 45 6.57 -6.46 -8.00
CA LEU A 45 6.03 -5.32 -8.73
C LEU A 45 7.08 -4.69 -9.67
N ALA A 46 8.31 -4.50 -9.19
CA ALA A 46 9.40 -3.96 -9.99
C ALA A 46 9.76 -4.88 -11.17
N TYR A 47 9.77 -6.19 -10.93
CA TYR A 47 9.92 -7.17 -12.00
C TYR A 47 8.82 -7.03 -13.06
N ASN A 48 7.55 -6.97 -12.64
CA ASN A 48 6.43 -6.78 -13.55
C ASN A 48 6.57 -5.48 -14.35
N CYS A 49 6.93 -4.38 -13.69
CA CYS A 49 7.17 -3.10 -14.35
C CYS A 49 8.32 -3.15 -15.36
N ALA A 50 9.43 -3.85 -15.05
CA ALA A 50 10.56 -4.02 -15.95
C ALA A 50 10.17 -4.83 -17.18
N MET A 51 9.52 -5.99 -17.00
CA MET A 51 9.06 -6.86 -18.09
C MET A 51 8.03 -6.19 -19.02
N GLN A 52 7.30 -5.20 -18.54
CA GLN A 52 6.32 -4.41 -19.32
C GLN A 52 6.92 -3.12 -19.89
N ASN A 53 8.23 -2.91 -19.78
CA ASN A 53 8.89 -1.66 -20.17
C ASN A 53 8.22 -0.41 -19.58
N ALA A 54 7.69 -0.53 -18.37
CA ALA A 54 7.02 0.55 -17.65
C ALA A 54 8.05 1.61 -17.25
N LYS A 55 8.03 2.75 -17.94
CA LYS A 55 9.07 3.78 -17.85
C LYS A 55 9.03 4.55 -16.53
N GLY A 56 10.06 4.33 -15.70
CA GLY A 56 10.64 5.34 -14.81
C GLY A 56 9.77 5.97 -13.71
N ARG A 57 8.57 5.42 -13.43
CA ARG A 57 7.68 5.95 -12.39
C ARG A 57 7.84 5.27 -11.04
N LEU A 58 8.39 4.07 -11.03
CA LEU A 58 8.65 3.31 -9.81
C LEU A 58 10.08 3.56 -9.32
N LEU A 59 10.21 3.92 -8.06
CA LEU A 59 11.49 3.98 -7.34
C LEU A 59 11.47 3.01 -6.17
N LEU A 60 12.61 2.40 -5.92
CA LEU A 60 12.81 1.47 -4.82
C LEU A 60 13.91 2.01 -3.91
N ALA A 61 13.74 1.84 -2.60
CA ALA A 61 14.81 2.09 -1.63
C ALA A 61 14.88 0.91 -0.67
N PRO A 62 15.92 0.07 -0.73
CA PRO A 62 16.14 -0.97 0.25
C PRO A 62 16.43 -0.36 1.62
N ARG A 63 16.21 -1.11 2.69
CA ARG A 63 16.68 -0.69 4.02
C ARG A 63 18.21 -0.64 4.03
N PRO A 64 18.80 0.21 4.88
CA PRO A 64 20.26 0.28 5.03
C PRO A 64 20.87 -1.10 5.25
N GLY A 65 21.94 -1.41 4.52
CA GLY A 65 22.63 -2.68 4.60
C GLY A 65 21.93 -3.86 3.90
N ARG A 66 20.84 -3.61 3.17
CA ARG A 66 20.19 -4.64 2.33
C ARG A 66 20.51 -4.41 0.87
N ASP A 67 20.82 -5.50 0.18
CA ASP A 67 20.98 -5.49 -1.27
C ASP A 67 19.60 -5.47 -1.96
N LEU A 68 19.46 -4.65 -2.99
CA LEU A 68 18.23 -4.55 -3.77
C LEU A 68 17.88 -5.88 -4.45
N LEU A 69 18.84 -6.47 -5.15
CA LEU A 69 18.62 -7.73 -5.87
C LEU A 69 18.43 -8.92 -4.94
N GLY A 70 18.99 -8.86 -3.73
CA GLY A 70 18.73 -9.86 -2.69
C GLY A 70 17.28 -9.95 -2.22
N ALA A 71 16.44 -8.94 -2.53
CA ALA A 71 15.00 -9.00 -2.30
C ALA A 71 14.23 -9.82 -3.35
N PHE A 72 14.85 -10.08 -4.50
CA PHE A 72 14.25 -10.85 -5.59
C PHE A 72 14.55 -12.34 -5.43
N PRO A 73 13.58 -13.23 -5.64
CA PRO A 73 13.84 -14.65 -5.73
C PRO A 73 14.82 -14.96 -6.87
N GLN A 74 15.74 -15.88 -6.64
CA GLN A 74 16.77 -16.23 -7.63
C GLN A 74 16.17 -16.69 -8.96
N GLU A 75 15.08 -17.46 -8.91
CA GLU A 75 14.36 -17.90 -10.10
C GLU A 75 13.76 -16.72 -10.89
N THR A 76 13.42 -15.62 -10.22
CA THR A 76 12.92 -14.39 -10.88
C THR A 76 14.06 -13.66 -11.59
N ILE A 77 15.23 -13.54 -10.95
CA ILE A 77 16.41 -12.92 -11.55
C ILE A 77 16.86 -13.73 -12.78
N ALA A 78 16.82 -15.05 -12.70
CA ALA A 78 17.23 -15.94 -13.80
C ALA A 78 16.34 -15.81 -15.06
N THR A 79 15.15 -15.24 -14.95
CA THR A 79 14.26 -14.98 -16.09
C THR A 79 14.41 -13.59 -16.70
N MET A 80 15.19 -12.71 -16.08
CA MET A 80 15.49 -11.36 -16.58
C MET A 80 16.73 -11.38 -17.47
N ASP A 81 16.68 -10.71 -18.60
CA ASP A 81 17.88 -10.37 -19.36
C ASP A 81 18.59 -9.14 -18.73
N ASP A 82 19.75 -8.79 -19.30
CA ASP A 82 20.57 -7.69 -18.77
C ASP A 82 19.85 -6.34 -18.80
N GLU A 83 18.97 -6.11 -19.79
CA GLU A 83 18.20 -4.86 -19.91
C GLU A 83 17.15 -4.76 -18.80
N HIS A 84 16.45 -5.85 -18.50
CA HIS A 84 15.47 -5.89 -17.41
C HIS A 84 16.15 -5.77 -16.05
N VAL A 85 17.29 -6.42 -15.84
CA VAL A 85 18.10 -6.27 -14.62
C VAL A 85 18.53 -4.81 -14.44
N GLU A 86 19.08 -4.20 -15.49
CA GLU A 86 19.49 -2.79 -15.44
C GLU A 86 18.30 -1.85 -15.18
N THR A 87 17.14 -2.16 -15.73
CA THR A 87 15.90 -1.41 -15.45
C THR A 87 15.53 -1.46 -13.97
N VAL A 88 15.60 -2.63 -13.34
CA VAL A 88 15.35 -2.79 -11.89
C VAL A 88 16.39 -2.05 -11.06
N LEU A 89 17.67 -2.15 -11.43
CA LEU A 89 18.74 -1.42 -10.74
C LEU A 89 18.52 0.10 -10.79
N ASN A 90 18.10 0.61 -11.95
CA ASN A 90 17.77 2.04 -12.11
C ASN A 90 16.54 2.50 -11.32
N MET A 91 15.59 1.59 -11.01
CA MET A 91 14.53 1.87 -10.04
C MET A 91 15.08 2.00 -8.63
N GLY A 92 16.11 1.23 -8.28
CA GLY A 92 16.68 1.13 -6.94
C GLY A 92 17.79 2.12 -6.62
N GLY A 93 18.33 2.82 -7.60
CA GLY A 93 19.48 3.71 -7.36
C GLY A 93 19.91 4.52 -8.56
N GLN A 94 21.06 5.14 -8.42
CA GLN A 94 21.71 5.91 -9.48
C GLN A 94 23.18 5.45 -9.61
N ARG A 95 23.69 5.42 -10.83
CA ARG A 95 25.12 5.15 -11.03
C ARG A 95 25.92 6.45 -10.86
N ILE A 96 26.84 6.44 -9.92
CA ILE A 96 27.78 7.54 -9.63
C ILE A 96 29.18 6.96 -9.75
N GLY A 97 29.97 7.45 -10.70
CA GLY A 97 31.34 6.95 -10.95
C GLY A 97 31.39 5.47 -11.38
N GLY A 98 30.28 4.92 -11.91
CA GLY A 98 30.16 3.51 -12.31
C GLY A 98 29.58 2.60 -11.21
N GLU A 99 29.54 3.05 -9.97
CA GLU A 99 28.95 2.31 -8.85
C GLU A 99 27.46 2.62 -8.67
N LEU A 100 26.65 1.63 -8.32
CA LEU A 100 25.25 1.80 -8.00
C LEU A 100 25.11 2.34 -6.57
N VAL A 101 24.66 3.58 -6.45
CA VAL A 101 24.28 4.17 -5.17
C VAL A 101 22.78 3.97 -4.96
N ALA A 102 22.41 3.15 -3.98
CA ALA A 102 21.02 2.83 -3.71
C ALA A 102 20.24 4.07 -3.23
N ASN A 103 18.98 4.20 -3.65
CA ASN A 103 18.09 5.20 -3.13
C ASN A 103 17.86 4.99 -1.62
N THR A 104 17.69 6.09 -0.90
CA THR A 104 17.32 6.13 0.51
C THR A 104 15.85 6.51 0.68
N LEU A 105 15.31 6.43 1.88
CA LEU A 105 13.98 6.96 2.19
C LEU A 105 13.91 8.47 1.91
N SER A 106 14.98 9.21 2.20
CA SER A 106 15.10 10.64 1.88
C SER A 106 14.96 10.90 0.38
N ASP A 107 15.62 10.10 -0.47
CA ASP A 107 15.50 10.23 -1.92
C ASP A 107 14.07 9.97 -2.41
N LEU A 108 13.38 8.98 -1.83
CA LEU A 108 11.98 8.72 -2.16
C LEU A 108 11.09 9.91 -1.76
N ILE A 109 11.25 10.46 -0.56
CA ILE A 109 10.48 11.63 -0.10
C ILE A 109 10.73 12.85 -1.00
N GLN A 110 11.95 13.06 -1.46
CA GLN A 110 12.28 14.17 -2.36
C GLN A 110 11.71 14.01 -3.77
N ARG A 111 11.70 12.78 -4.30
CA ARG A 111 11.48 12.51 -5.73
C ARG A 111 10.12 11.92 -6.06
N CYS A 112 9.34 11.45 -5.06
CA CYS A 112 8.05 10.80 -5.26
C CYS A 112 6.89 11.65 -4.75
N GLU A 113 5.73 11.44 -5.31
CA GLU A 113 4.47 12.02 -4.84
C GLU A 113 3.71 11.07 -3.89
N LEU A 114 4.04 9.78 -3.99
CA LEU A 114 3.53 8.72 -3.13
C LEU A 114 4.69 7.84 -2.68
N VAL A 115 4.82 7.61 -1.37
CA VAL A 115 5.79 6.68 -0.79
C VAL A 115 5.05 5.60 -0.02
N VAL A 116 5.24 4.35 -0.43
CA VAL A 116 4.66 3.16 0.19
C VAL A 116 5.70 2.52 1.11
N LEU A 117 5.38 2.47 2.39
CA LEU A 117 6.17 1.78 3.41
C LEU A 117 5.80 0.30 3.37
N SER A 118 6.74 -0.55 2.97
CA SER A 118 6.51 -1.97 2.74
C SER A 118 7.27 -2.89 3.71
N ALA A 119 7.74 -2.36 4.82
CA ALA A 119 8.32 -3.12 5.90
C ALA A 119 7.31 -4.12 6.50
N ASN A 120 7.84 -5.16 7.14
CA ASN A 120 7.04 -6.03 7.99
C ASN A 120 6.56 -5.29 9.25
N SER A 121 5.65 -5.92 9.99
CA SER A 121 5.02 -5.34 11.19
C SER A 121 6.00 -4.86 12.25
N ASN A 122 7.16 -5.49 12.38
CA ASN A 122 8.13 -5.16 13.43
C ASN A 122 8.88 -3.85 13.20
N HIS A 123 8.80 -3.31 11.98
CA HIS A 123 9.60 -2.14 11.59
C HIS A 123 8.78 -1.00 10.97
N ILE A 124 7.49 -1.24 10.71
CA ILE A 124 6.67 -0.29 9.95
C ILE A 124 6.46 1.02 10.71
N GLU A 125 6.38 0.97 12.05
CA GLU A 125 6.19 2.15 12.88
C GLU A 125 7.44 3.05 12.89
N GLU A 126 8.63 2.45 13.00
CA GLU A 126 9.90 3.17 12.91
C GLU A 126 10.05 3.83 11.53
N ASP A 127 9.75 3.08 10.46
CA ASP A 127 9.80 3.58 9.10
C ASP A 127 8.81 4.74 8.89
N LEU A 128 7.63 4.67 9.48
CA LEU A 128 6.61 5.72 9.40
C LEU A 128 7.05 6.99 10.15
N GLN A 129 7.59 6.84 11.36
CA GLN A 129 8.11 7.95 12.14
C GLN A 129 9.23 8.68 11.39
N GLU A 130 10.15 7.93 10.82
CA GLU A 130 11.25 8.48 10.02
C GLU A 130 10.75 9.15 8.74
N ALA A 131 9.79 8.56 8.03
CA ALA A 131 9.18 9.18 6.86
C ALA A 131 8.47 10.49 7.20
N CYS A 132 7.75 10.55 8.32
CA CYS A 132 7.09 11.76 8.80
C CYS A 132 8.12 12.85 9.18
N ARG A 133 9.23 12.48 9.82
CA ARG A 133 10.33 13.38 10.14
C ARG A 133 10.94 13.97 8.87
N LEU A 134 11.31 13.12 7.92
CA LEU A 134 11.91 13.53 6.64
C LEU A 134 10.99 14.43 5.82
N ARG A 135 9.67 14.13 5.78
CA ARG A 135 8.69 15.00 5.09
C ARG A 135 8.75 16.44 5.59
N LYS A 136 8.84 16.64 6.92
CA LYS A 136 8.93 17.96 7.54
C LYS A 136 10.28 18.63 7.25
N GLU A 137 11.38 17.92 7.43
CA GLU A 137 12.74 18.44 7.22
C GLU A 137 13.00 18.84 5.77
N LEU A 138 12.43 18.11 4.82
CA LEU A 138 12.60 18.35 3.39
C LEU A 138 11.52 19.28 2.80
N HIS A 139 10.62 19.80 3.63
CA HIS A 139 9.47 20.62 3.20
C HIS A 139 8.63 19.94 2.11
N ARG A 140 8.37 18.64 2.29
CA ARG A 140 7.63 17.79 1.36
C ARG A 140 6.36 17.20 2.01
N GLU A 141 5.67 17.99 2.82
CA GLU A 141 4.45 17.58 3.55
C GLU A 141 3.34 17.09 2.63
N GLN A 142 3.35 17.51 1.36
CA GLN A 142 2.38 17.08 0.33
C GLN A 142 2.58 15.63 -0.14
N VAL A 143 3.73 15.00 0.15
CA VAL A 143 3.97 13.59 -0.21
C VAL A 143 3.00 12.70 0.54
N VAL A 144 2.27 11.87 -0.20
CA VAL A 144 1.35 10.90 0.39
C VAL A 144 2.17 9.73 0.93
N LEU A 145 1.97 9.41 2.21
CA LEU A 145 2.52 8.18 2.80
C LEU A 145 1.45 7.10 2.80
N ALA A 146 1.82 5.91 2.38
CA ALA A 146 0.97 4.74 2.43
C ALA A 146 1.68 3.58 3.13
N CYS A 147 0.96 2.72 3.84
CA CYS A 147 1.50 1.47 4.35
C CYS A 147 0.94 0.27 3.59
N LEU A 148 1.77 -0.75 3.43
CA LEU A 148 1.40 -2.05 2.86
C LEU A 148 1.12 -3.09 3.95
N ALA A 149 1.62 -2.89 5.17
CA ALA A 149 1.49 -3.83 6.26
C ALA A 149 0.04 -3.98 6.73
N GLY A 150 -0.45 -5.22 6.76
CA GLY A 150 -1.73 -5.60 7.36
C GLY A 150 -1.47 -6.37 8.64
N SER A 151 -1.09 -5.68 9.71
CA SER A 151 -0.82 -6.23 11.03
C SER A 151 -1.42 -5.36 12.10
N PHE A 152 -1.71 -5.96 13.24
CA PHE A 152 -2.02 -5.23 14.46
C PHE A 152 -0.72 -4.85 15.17
N SER A 153 -0.67 -3.63 15.67
CA SER A 153 0.26 -3.17 16.68
C SER A 153 -0.41 -3.25 18.05
N HIS A 154 0.37 -3.20 19.10
CA HIS A 154 -0.09 -3.29 20.49
C HIS A 154 0.30 -2.02 21.24
N ASP A 155 -0.69 -1.37 21.83
CA ASP A 155 -0.45 -0.28 22.77
C ASP A 155 -0.22 -0.85 24.17
N PRO A 156 0.99 -0.73 24.72
CA PRO A 156 1.31 -1.29 26.03
C PRO A 156 0.60 -0.56 27.18
N ILE A 157 0.13 0.67 26.97
CA ILE A 157 -0.54 1.48 27.99
C ILE A 157 -2.01 1.07 28.14
N SER A 158 -2.74 1.03 27.02
CA SER A 158 -4.16 0.65 27.00
C SER A 158 -4.37 -0.86 26.91
N ASN A 159 -3.31 -1.63 26.69
CA ASN A 159 -3.34 -3.07 26.42
C ASN A 159 -4.30 -3.44 25.27
N SER A 160 -4.40 -2.56 24.29
CA SER A 160 -5.27 -2.74 23.14
C SER A 160 -4.49 -2.96 21.85
N ALA A 161 -5.06 -3.72 20.93
CA ALA A 161 -4.55 -3.85 19.56
C ALA A 161 -5.13 -2.74 18.68
N TYR A 162 -4.30 -2.17 17.80
CA TYR A 162 -4.70 -1.15 16.85
C TYR A 162 -4.07 -1.39 15.48
N VAL A 163 -4.58 -0.72 14.46
CA VAL A 163 -3.92 -0.62 13.16
C VAL A 163 -3.34 0.78 12.96
N LEU A 164 -2.24 0.90 12.21
CA LEU A 164 -1.52 2.18 12.09
C LEU A 164 -2.39 3.34 11.61
N CYS A 165 -3.31 3.08 10.69
CA CYS A 165 -4.24 4.10 10.19
C CYS A 165 -5.19 4.65 11.26
N GLU A 166 -5.38 3.98 12.40
CA GLU A 166 -6.14 4.55 13.53
C GLU A 166 -5.38 5.68 14.22
N GLN A 167 -4.07 5.51 14.40
CA GLN A 167 -3.23 6.51 15.06
C GLN A 167 -2.73 7.58 14.09
N GLN A 168 -2.65 7.25 12.80
CA GLN A 168 -2.21 8.15 11.75
C GLN A 168 -3.30 8.27 10.68
N PRO A 169 -4.34 9.09 10.90
CA PRO A 169 -5.51 9.17 10.01
C PRO A 169 -5.18 9.56 8.56
N GLU A 170 -4.12 10.35 8.35
CA GLU A 170 -3.66 10.75 7.01
C GLU A 170 -2.78 9.70 6.32
N LEU A 171 -2.53 8.56 6.97
CA LEU A 171 -1.80 7.46 6.36
C LEU A 171 -2.71 6.73 5.38
N ALA A 172 -2.30 6.65 4.11
CA ALA A 172 -2.98 5.81 3.15
C ALA A 172 -2.71 4.33 3.44
N PHE A 173 -3.63 3.48 3.04
CA PHE A 173 -3.46 2.03 3.08
C PHE A 173 -3.53 1.46 1.68
N PHE A 174 -2.47 0.75 1.27
CA PHE A 174 -2.41 0.05 -0.01
C PHE A 174 -2.48 -1.46 0.22
N SER A 175 -3.37 -2.12 -0.48
CA SER A 175 -3.62 -3.56 -0.31
C SER A 175 -3.93 -4.23 -1.63
N GLY A 176 -3.31 -5.38 -1.87
CA GLY A 176 -3.67 -6.27 -2.98
C GLY A 176 -4.26 -7.59 -2.45
N PHE A 177 -5.18 -8.16 -3.21
CA PHE A 177 -5.83 -9.44 -2.87
C PHE A 177 -5.11 -10.65 -3.49
N HIS A 178 -4.02 -10.45 -4.17
CA HIS A 178 -3.25 -11.51 -4.85
C HIS A 178 -2.05 -11.93 -3.99
N ARG A 179 -1.60 -13.13 -4.23
CA ARG A 179 -0.33 -13.61 -3.69
C ARG A 179 0.81 -12.86 -4.38
N HIS A 180 1.88 -12.55 -3.64
CA HIS A 180 3.08 -11.92 -4.23
C HIS A 180 3.65 -12.76 -5.41
N GLY A 181 3.47 -14.09 -5.41
CA GLY A 181 3.85 -14.94 -6.53
C GLY A 181 3.10 -14.68 -7.84
N ALA A 182 1.84 -14.19 -7.77
CA ALA A 182 1.08 -13.84 -8.97
C ALA A 182 1.67 -12.61 -9.68
N LEU A 183 2.28 -11.68 -8.95
CA LEU A 183 2.96 -10.52 -9.52
C LEU A 183 4.17 -10.87 -10.40
N ARG A 184 4.69 -12.10 -10.28
CA ARG A 184 5.81 -12.56 -11.08
C ARG A 184 5.42 -12.93 -12.52
N ASN A 185 4.13 -13.20 -12.75
CA ASN A 185 3.66 -13.41 -14.10
C ASN A 185 3.28 -12.05 -14.72
N PRO A 186 4.04 -11.54 -15.70
CA PRO A 186 3.78 -10.24 -16.31
C PRO A 186 2.51 -10.22 -17.17
N PHE A 187 1.87 -11.37 -17.37
CA PHE A 187 0.64 -11.51 -18.17
C PHE A 187 -0.62 -11.61 -17.30
N ASP A 188 -0.48 -11.81 -16.00
CA ASP A 188 -1.63 -11.91 -15.09
C ASP A 188 -2.10 -10.51 -14.69
N SER A 189 -3.40 -10.30 -14.77
CA SER A 189 -4.04 -9.09 -14.22
C SER A 189 -4.29 -9.29 -12.73
N PHE A 190 -4.08 -8.23 -11.95
CA PHE A 190 -4.35 -8.24 -10.52
C PHE A 190 -4.96 -6.92 -10.05
N THR A 191 -5.78 -7.04 -9.02
CA THR A 191 -6.49 -5.91 -8.45
C THR A 191 -5.89 -5.54 -7.10
N ALA A 192 -5.90 -4.24 -6.81
CA ALA A 192 -5.49 -3.70 -5.53
C ALA A 192 -6.44 -2.57 -5.11
N ASN A 193 -6.37 -2.19 -3.84
CA ASN A 193 -7.10 -1.05 -3.31
C ASN A 193 -6.11 -0.03 -2.74
N PHE A 194 -6.35 1.23 -3.00
CA PHE A 194 -5.66 2.34 -2.38
C PHE A 194 -6.68 3.15 -1.58
N CYS A 195 -6.53 3.15 -0.27
CA CYS A 195 -7.48 3.78 0.65
C CYS A 195 -6.84 4.99 1.33
N HIS A 196 -7.55 6.13 1.34
CA HIS A 196 -7.15 7.34 2.06
C HIS A 196 -8.42 8.08 2.50
N PRO A 197 -8.47 8.67 3.72
CA PRO A 197 -9.69 9.34 4.22
C PRO A 197 -10.13 10.53 3.34
N ASN A 198 -9.20 11.20 2.68
CA ASN A 198 -9.52 12.17 1.65
C ASN A 198 -9.73 11.45 0.31
N ALA A 199 -10.95 11.50 -0.22
CA ALA A 199 -11.32 10.76 -1.42
C ALA A 199 -10.58 11.22 -2.69
N LEU A 200 -10.24 12.51 -2.82
CA LEU A 200 -9.43 12.99 -3.94
C LEU A 200 -8.02 12.37 -3.90
N THR A 201 -7.40 12.36 -2.73
CA THR A 201 -6.09 11.71 -2.54
C THR A 201 -6.19 10.21 -2.81
N ALA A 202 -7.27 9.55 -2.37
CA ALA A 202 -7.50 8.13 -2.67
C ALA A 202 -7.59 7.86 -4.18
N MET A 203 -8.37 8.66 -4.90
CA MET A 203 -8.52 8.52 -6.37
C MET A 203 -7.20 8.76 -7.10
N LEU A 204 -6.47 9.82 -6.75
CA LEU A 204 -5.21 10.17 -7.40
C LEU A 204 -4.09 9.19 -7.05
N GLY A 205 -4.05 8.71 -5.80
CA GLY A 205 -3.12 7.66 -5.39
C GLY A 205 -3.40 6.33 -6.09
N ALA A 206 -4.67 5.94 -6.21
CA ALA A 206 -5.06 4.76 -6.97
C ALA A 206 -4.65 4.88 -8.45
N GLN A 207 -4.92 6.02 -9.10
CA GLN A 207 -4.52 6.28 -10.48
C GLN A 207 -3.00 6.23 -10.66
N LEU A 208 -2.24 6.78 -9.71
CA LEU A 208 -0.78 6.77 -9.77
C LEU A 208 -0.22 5.34 -9.67
N MET A 209 -0.82 4.51 -8.80
CA MET A 209 -0.48 3.09 -8.67
C MET A 209 -0.88 2.29 -9.90
N ASP A 210 -2.06 2.54 -10.47
CA ASP A 210 -2.60 1.90 -11.67
C ASP A 210 -1.69 2.09 -12.90
N GLN A 211 -1.05 3.26 -12.98
CA GLN A 211 -0.12 3.60 -14.07
C GLN A 211 1.26 2.93 -13.98
N LEU A 212 1.57 2.21 -12.91
CA LEU A 212 2.85 1.52 -12.77
C LEU A 212 2.99 0.32 -13.72
N SER A 213 1.88 -0.36 -14.00
CA SER A 213 1.87 -1.48 -14.93
C SER A 213 0.47 -1.65 -15.56
N PRO A 214 0.36 -2.03 -16.84
CA PRO A 214 -0.92 -2.26 -17.51
C PRO A 214 -1.72 -3.41 -16.90
N ASN A 215 -1.07 -4.27 -16.12
CA ASN A 215 -1.70 -5.44 -15.50
C ASN A 215 -2.26 -5.14 -14.09
N ILE A 216 -2.04 -3.93 -13.58
CA ILE A 216 -2.53 -3.53 -12.27
C ILE A 216 -3.81 -2.71 -12.43
N GLN A 217 -4.86 -3.11 -11.72
CA GLN A 217 -6.09 -2.33 -11.58
C GLN A 217 -6.25 -1.93 -10.12
N VAL A 218 -6.23 -0.62 -9.85
CA VAL A 218 -6.30 -0.09 -8.49
C VAL A 218 -7.58 0.68 -8.28
N SER A 219 -8.41 0.21 -7.36
CA SER A 219 -9.60 0.93 -6.93
C SER A 219 -9.29 1.86 -5.77
N ALA A 220 -9.99 3.01 -5.74
CA ALA A 220 -9.90 3.98 -4.67
C ALA A 220 -10.94 3.72 -3.58
N GLY A 221 -10.56 3.89 -2.32
CA GLY A 221 -11.44 3.79 -1.16
C GLY A 221 -11.15 4.86 -0.13
N VAL A 222 -12.14 5.21 0.70
CA VAL A 222 -12.00 6.19 1.80
C VAL A 222 -11.83 5.54 3.17
N HIS A 223 -11.84 4.23 3.24
CA HIS A 223 -11.84 3.43 4.46
C HIS A 223 -10.45 2.80 4.71
N ASN A 224 -9.43 3.65 4.98
CA ASN A 224 -8.06 3.20 5.20
C ASN A 224 -7.90 2.33 6.46
N VAL A 225 -8.60 2.67 7.54
CA VAL A 225 -8.53 1.93 8.81
C VAL A 225 -9.20 0.58 8.67
N GLU A 226 -10.42 0.55 8.14
CA GLU A 226 -11.17 -0.68 7.93
C GLU A 226 -10.43 -1.60 6.95
N GLY A 227 -9.85 -1.02 5.89
CA GLY A 227 -9.04 -1.78 4.93
C GLY A 227 -7.83 -2.44 5.56
N GLN A 228 -7.09 -1.70 6.40
CA GLN A 228 -5.95 -2.24 7.13
C GLN A 228 -6.38 -3.28 8.18
N PHE A 229 -7.46 -3.00 8.91
CA PHE A 229 -8.03 -3.93 9.88
C PHE A 229 -8.42 -5.25 9.24
N ILE A 230 -9.17 -5.22 8.13
CA ILE A 230 -9.60 -6.42 7.38
C ILE A 230 -8.39 -7.22 6.91
N LYS A 231 -7.34 -6.56 6.43
CA LYS A 231 -6.13 -7.25 5.99
C LYS A 231 -5.39 -7.92 7.16
N ALA A 232 -5.29 -7.27 8.30
CA ALA A 232 -4.69 -7.83 9.51
C ALA A 232 -5.50 -9.03 10.02
N ALA A 233 -6.81 -8.88 10.15
CA ALA A 233 -7.73 -9.92 10.58
C ALA A 233 -7.75 -11.12 9.62
N LYS A 234 -7.70 -10.89 8.29
CA LYS A 234 -7.58 -11.96 7.30
C LYS A 234 -6.35 -12.83 7.53
N ASN A 235 -5.21 -12.24 7.88
CA ASN A 235 -3.99 -13.01 8.13
C ASN A 235 -4.16 -13.93 9.34
N MET A 236 -4.81 -13.45 10.41
CA MET A 236 -5.16 -14.26 11.57
C MET A 236 -6.16 -15.37 11.21
N ALA A 237 -7.23 -15.02 10.49
CA ALA A 237 -8.24 -15.96 10.02
C ALA A 237 -7.62 -17.09 9.17
N SER A 238 -6.63 -16.77 8.33
CA SER A 238 -5.93 -17.78 7.53
C SER A 238 -5.14 -18.78 8.38
N VAL A 239 -4.56 -18.35 9.49
CA VAL A 239 -3.87 -19.22 10.44
C VAL A 239 -4.87 -20.16 11.12
N PHE A 240 -5.98 -19.61 11.65
CA PHE A 240 -7.03 -20.42 12.29
C PHE A 240 -7.68 -21.40 11.32
N ALA A 241 -7.94 -20.96 10.08
CA ALA A 241 -8.47 -21.85 9.05
C ALA A 241 -7.50 -22.98 8.70
N GLY A 242 -6.19 -22.71 8.67
CA GLY A 242 -5.15 -23.72 8.48
C GLY A 242 -5.14 -24.76 9.61
N PHE A 243 -5.27 -24.34 10.86
CA PHE A 243 -5.42 -25.26 11.99
C PHE A 243 -6.70 -26.10 11.86
N GLY A 244 -7.85 -25.48 11.61
CA GLY A 244 -9.12 -26.19 11.42
C GLY A 244 -9.06 -27.21 10.28
N TYR A 245 -8.42 -26.87 9.16
CA TYR A 245 -8.19 -27.80 8.06
C TYR A 245 -7.27 -28.96 8.48
N GLY A 246 -6.20 -28.69 9.22
CA GLY A 246 -5.28 -29.73 9.69
C GLY A 246 -5.97 -30.77 10.61
N PHE A 247 -6.97 -30.36 11.41
CA PHE A 247 -7.75 -31.26 12.26
C PHE A 247 -8.91 -31.98 11.54
N HIS A 248 -9.36 -31.44 10.40
CA HIS A 248 -10.56 -31.96 9.72
C HIS A 248 -10.31 -32.17 8.22
N GLN A 249 -9.14 -32.74 7.88
CA GLN A 249 -8.73 -32.97 6.47
C GLN A 249 -9.78 -33.81 5.66
N ASP A 250 -10.48 -34.69 6.33
CA ASP A 250 -11.48 -35.56 5.68
C ASP A 250 -12.84 -34.89 5.42
N ASN A 251 -13.02 -33.64 5.86
CA ASN A 251 -14.27 -32.89 5.67
C ASN A 251 -14.05 -31.64 4.82
N PRO A 252 -14.28 -31.69 3.50
CA PRO A 252 -14.02 -30.59 2.58
C PRO A 252 -14.91 -29.35 2.84
N GLY A 253 -16.02 -29.48 3.57
CA GLY A 253 -16.90 -28.37 3.93
C GLY A 253 -16.41 -27.52 5.11
N VAL A 254 -15.49 -28.01 5.92
CA VAL A 254 -15.04 -27.31 7.15
C VAL A 254 -14.29 -26.03 6.81
N LEU A 255 -13.33 -26.07 5.88
CA LEU A 255 -12.51 -24.91 5.53
C LEU A 255 -13.33 -23.74 4.97
N PRO A 256 -14.21 -23.90 3.97
CA PRO A 256 -15.06 -22.82 3.48
C PRO A 256 -15.97 -22.25 4.58
N THR A 257 -16.53 -23.10 5.44
CA THR A 257 -17.39 -22.67 6.54
C THR A 257 -16.64 -21.82 7.55
N LEU A 258 -15.45 -22.27 8.01
CA LEU A 258 -14.61 -21.53 8.94
C LEU A 258 -14.17 -20.20 8.34
N LEU A 259 -13.73 -20.16 7.08
CA LEU A 259 -13.34 -18.92 6.41
C LEU A 259 -14.50 -17.94 6.32
N THR A 260 -15.70 -18.40 6.00
CA THR A 260 -16.90 -17.57 5.92
C THR A 260 -17.25 -16.98 7.28
N LEU A 261 -17.25 -17.78 8.34
CA LEU A 261 -17.54 -17.32 9.71
C LEU A 261 -16.50 -16.30 10.19
N LEU A 262 -15.22 -16.57 10.00
CA LEU A 262 -14.14 -15.68 10.39
C LEU A 262 -14.15 -14.37 9.61
N LEU A 263 -14.45 -14.42 8.30
CA LEU A 263 -14.58 -13.21 7.48
C LEU A 263 -15.77 -12.36 7.93
N ASN A 264 -16.92 -12.95 8.22
CA ASN A 264 -18.08 -12.22 8.72
C ASN A 264 -17.76 -11.54 10.07
N GLN A 265 -17.12 -12.25 11.00
CA GLN A 265 -16.69 -11.65 12.27
C GLN A 265 -15.70 -10.50 12.07
N CYS A 266 -14.76 -10.64 11.14
CA CYS A 266 -13.82 -9.56 10.82
C CYS A 266 -14.53 -8.33 10.22
N LEU A 267 -15.53 -8.53 9.36
CA LEU A 267 -16.32 -7.44 8.79
C LEU A 267 -17.17 -6.73 9.85
N ASP A 268 -17.81 -7.48 10.75
CA ASP A 268 -18.59 -6.92 11.85
C ASP A 268 -17.71 -6.09 12.81
N GLN A 269 -16.52 -6.58 13.13
CA GLN A 269 -15.57 -5.84 13.95
C GLN A 269 -15.02 -4.60 13.24
N ALA A 270 -14.70 -4.70 11.95
CA ALA A 270 -14.27 -3.54 11.17
C ALA A 270 -15.35 -2.46 11.11
N ALA A 271 -16.62 -2.84 10.96
CA ALA A 271 -17.75 -1.92 11.04
C ALA A 271 -17.85 -1.25 12.42
N THR A 272 -17.64 -2.00 13.50
CA THR A 272 -17.65 -1.48 14.87
C THR A 272 -16.53 -0.46 15.09
N VAL A 273 -15.32 -0.75 14.65
CA VAL A 273 -14.16 0.18 14.72
C VAL A 273 -14.44 1.44 13.93
N SER A 274 -15.05 1.33 12.76
CA SER A 274 -15.48 2.47 11.94
C SER A 274 -16.50 3.36 12.64
N MET A 275 -17.49 2.76 13.30
CA MET A 275 -18.56 3.49 14.00
C MET A 275 -18.09 4.13 15.31
N ALA A 276 -17.07 3.58 15.95
CA ALA A 276 -16.56 4.13 17.22
C ALA A 276 -15.79 5.45 17.06
N ARG A 277 -15.49 5.90 15.85
CA ARG A 277 -14.78 7.16 15.60
C ARG A 277 -15.68 8.38 15.79
N PRO A 278 -15.32 9.31 16.69
CA PRO A 278 -16.15 10.49 16.97
C PRO A 278 -16.35 11.39 15.75
N ASP A 279 -15.43 11.42 14.81
CA ASP A 279 -15.53 12.25 13.61
C ASP A 279 -16.55 11.72 12.59
N ARG A 280 -16.85 10.42 12.59
CA ARG A 280 -17.82 9.82 11.69
C ARG A 280 -19.26 9.89 12.22
N GLN A 281 -19.45 9.91 13.53
CA GLN A 281 -20.79 10.16 14.12
C GLN A 281 -21.34 11.52 13.68
N ARG A 282 -20.49 12.53 13.41
CA ARG A 282 -20.92 13.84 12.90
C ARG A 282 -21.31 13.85 11.42
N LEU A 283 -20.86 12.87 10.62
CA LEU A 283 -21.14 12.79 9.18
C LEU A 283 -22.47 12.09 8.87
N TYR A 284 -22.97 11.24 9.77
CA TYR A 284 -24.24 10.53 9.62
C TYR A 284 -25.46 11.26 10.23
N HIS A 285 -25.22 12.37 10.94
CA HIS A 285 -26.26 13.20 11.56
C HIS A 285 -26.43 14.57 10.89
N ARG A 286 -25.95 14.72 9.66
CA ARG A 286 -26.22 15.89 8.81
C ARG A 286 -26.87 15.40 7.49
#